data_ec02a5dcd28843b62091fd6a1058b690
#
_entry.id   ec02a5dcd28843b62091fd6a1058b690
#
_cell.length_a   1.000
_cell.length_b   1.000
_cell.length_c   1.000
_cell.angle_alpha   90.00
_cell.angle_beta   90.00
_cell.angle_gamma   90.00
#
_symmetry.space_group_name_H-M   'P 1'
#
loop_
_entity.id
_entity.type
_entity.pdbx_description
1 polymer ?
#
loop_
_entity_poly.entity_id
_entity_poly.type
_entity_poly.pdbx_seq_one_letter_code
_entity_poly.pdbx_strand_id
1 'polypeptide(L)'
;QAKWSYADDKNFSFSTSINKDNNDSFDSFSFKFNKNFSNSNQFSLDYIWIKNINSYFLNKENIRKINFIELKELFYINSRTSIQSKIDYDLKNSNLNNFVLGVEYENPGLKIGAAVINSKGLDWFKVINENKFDEYSQESFRIYFELKGLGSLGRPLNQYTRNKELN
;
A
#
# COMPACT_ATOMS: atom_id res chain seq x y z
N GLN A 1 -10.34 -6.20 -22.13
CA GLN A 1 -9.40 -5.42 -21.31
C GLN A 1 -8.87 -4.26 -22.14
N ALA A 2 -8.95 -3.04 -21.62
CA ALA A 2 -8.26 -1.88 -22.17
C ALA A 2 -7.28 -1.37 -21.09
N LYS A 3 -6.06 -1.08 -21.51
CA LYS A 3 -5.02 -0.51 -20.66
C LYS A 3 -4.42 0.69 -21.36
N TRP A 4 -4.29 1.79 -20.65
CA TRP A 4 -3.63 2.98 -21.14
C TRP A 4 -2.61 3.45 -20.11
N SER A 5 -1.43 3.85 -20.57
CA SER A 5 -0.37 4.34 -19.70
C SER A 5 0.39 5.47 -20.39
N TYR A 6 0.82 6.43 -19.59
CA TYR A 6 1.71 7.50 -19.97
C TYR A 6 2.82 7.63 -18.91
N ALA A 7 4.04 7.79 -19.33
CA ALA A 7 5.17 8.08 -18.47
C ALA A 7 6.03 9.15 -19.12
N ASP A 8 6.34 10.19 -18.38
CA ASP A 8 7.44 11.09 -18.67
C ASP A 8 8.68 10.56 -17.98
N ASP A 9 9.76 10.33 -18.73
CA ASP A 9 10.95 9.55 -18.34
C ASP A 9 11.62 9.93 -17.02
N LYS A 10 11.24 11.04 -16.40
CA LYS A 10 11.93 11.53 -15.19
C LYS A 10 11.05 11.85 -13.99
N ASN A 11 9.81 12.28 -14.16
CA ASN A 11 9.10 12.90 -13.03
C ASN A 11 7.68 12.40 -12.78
N PHE A 12 7.05 11.73 -13.76
CA PHE A 12 5.64 11.52 -13.69
C PHE A 12 5.22 10.29 -14.51
N SER A 13 4.39 9.44 -13.94
CA SER A 13 3.71 8.38 -14.68
C SER A 13 2.26 8.26 -14.24
N PHE A 14 1.38 7.92 -15.17
CA PHE A 14 0.07 7.48 -14.81
C PHE A 14 -0.37 6.29 -15.69
N SER A 15 -1.19 5.43 -15.15
CA SER A 15 -1.77 4.32 -15.88
C SER A 15 -3.21 4.09 -15.46
N THR A 16 -4.04 3.70 -16.40
CA THR A 16 -5.39 3.24 -16.13
C THR A 16 -5.61 1.88 -16.75
N SER A 17 -6.41 1.04 -16.12
CA SER A 17 -6.89 -0.19 -16.72
C SER A 17 -8.40 -0.36 -16.51
N ILE A 18 -9.06 -0.88 -17.52
CA ILE A 18 -10.50 -1.15 -17.49
C ILE A 18 -10.70 -2.58 -17.99
N ASN A 19 -11.39 -3.38 -17.21
CA ASN A 19 -11.85 -4.71 -17.62
C ASN A 19 -13.36 -4.72 -17.71
N LYS A 20 -13.86 -5.42 -18.74
CA LYS A 20 -15.26 -5.74 -18.92
C LYS A 20 -15.47 -7.23 -18.77
N ASP A 21 -16.61 -7.64 -18.25
CA ASP A 21 -17.03 -9.04 -18.26
C ASP A 21 -17.59 -9.46 -19.63
N ASN A 22 -17.97 -10.74 -19.75
CA ASN A 22 -18.53 -11.29 -20.98
C ASN A 22 -19.91 -10.68 -21.36
N ASN A 23 -20.55 -9.96 -20.46
CA ASN A 23 -21.84 -9.31 -20.67
C ASN A 23 -21.69 -7.80 -20.96
N ASP A 24 -20.50 -7.34 -21.39
CA ASP A 24 -20.18 -5.94 -21.67
C ASP A 24 -20.34 -4.99 -20.46
N SER A 25 -20.53 -5.52 -19.26
CA SER A 25 -20.54 -4.72 -18.04
C SER A 25 -19.12 -4.46 -17.53
N PHE A 26 -18.90 -3.29 -16.95
CA PHE A 26 -17.61 -3.00 -16.29
C PHE A 26 -17.41 -3.91 -15.09
N ASP A 27 -16.28 -4.59 -15.06
CA ASP A 27 -15.91 -5.50 -13.99
C ASP A 27 -14.87 -4.88 -13.05
N SER A 28 -13.90 -4.18 -13.59
CA SER A 28 -12.92 -3.46 -12.79
C SER A 28 -12.38 -2.21 -13.46
N PHE A 29 -11.97 -1.27 -12.65
CA PHE A 29 -11.24 -0.07 -13.03
C PHE A 29 -10.08 0.14 -12.07
N SER A 30 -8.91 0.47 -12.59
CA SER A 30 -7.80 0.95 -11.78
C SER A 30 -7.18 2.20 -12.38
N PHE A 31 -6.72 3.08 -11.50
CA PHE A 31 -5.95 4.26 -11.82
C PHE A 31 -4.73 4.31 -10.92
N LYS A 32 -3.57 4.54 -11.51
CA LYS A 32 -2.32 4.68 -10.78
C LYS A 32 -1.61 5.94 -11.25
N PHE A 33 -1.20 6.75 -10.31
CA PHE A 33 -0.44 7.97 -10.52
C PHE A 33 0.82 7.94 -9.66
N ASN A 34 1.97 8.23 -10.26
CA ASN A 34 3.22 8.39 -9.54
C ASN A 34 3.88 9.69 -9.97
N LYS A 35 4.44 10.40 -9.02
CA LYS A 35 5.21 11.61 -9.25
C LYS A 35 6.51 11.60 -8.43
N ASN A 36 7.61 11.78 -9.13
CA ASN A 36 8.90 12.05 -8.51
C ASN A 36 9.15 13.56 -8.59
N PHE A 37 9.46 14.15 -7.46
CA PHE A 37 9.85 15.54 -7.37
C PHE A 37 11.37 15.66 -7.42
N SER A 38 11.88 16.86 -7.69
CA SER A 38 13.29 17.16 -7.45
C SER A 38 13.63 16.78 -6.00
N ASN A 39 14.83 16.29 -5.75
CA ASN A 39 15.32 15.84 -4.44
C ASN A 39 14.82 14.44 -3.96
N SER A 40 14.47 13.55 -4.89
CA SER A 40 14.06 12.18 -4.58
C SER A 40 12.75 12.04 -3.81
N ASN A 41 12.00 13.11 -3.63
CA ASN A 41 10.67 13.06 -3.05
C ASN A 41 9.71 12.33 -4.01
N GLN A 42 8.87 11.47 -3.47
CA GLN A 42 7.98 10.62 -4.25
C GLN A 42 6.56 10.70 -3.70
N PHE A 43 5.61 10.70 -4.61
CA PHE A 43 4.19 10.60 -4.31
C PHE A 43 3.57 9.54 -5.20
N SER A 44 2.70 8.72 -4.65
CA SER A 44 1.94 7.71 -5.39
C SER A 44 0.49 7.70 -4.93
N LEU A 45 -0.42 7.64 -5.89
CA LEU A 45 -1.84 7.51 -5.68
C LEU A 45 -2.35 6.32 -6.52
N ASP A 46 -2.88 5.32 -5.86
CA ASP A 46 -3.49 4.15 -6.50
C ASP A 46 -4.97 4.10 -6.14
N TYR A 47 -5.84 3.99 -7.16
CA TYR A 47 -7.27 3.78 -7.00
C TYR A 47 -7.68 2.48 -7.67
N ILE A 48 -8.43 1.65 -6.97
CA ILE A 48 -8.91 0.36 -7.47
C ILE A 48 -10.39 0.23 -7.17
N TRP A 49 -11.16 -0.04 -8.22
CA TRP A 49 -12.56 -0.41 -8.12
C TRP A 49 -12.80 -1.75 -8.81
N ILE A 50 -13.43 -2.68 -8.12
CA ILE A 50 -13.79 -4.00 -8.64
C ILE A 50 -15.25 -4.28 -8.28
N LYS A 51 -16.07 -4.61 -9.28
CA LYS A 51 -17.49 -4.87 -9.11
C LYS A 51 -17.75 -6.18 -8.36
N ASN A 52 -17.05 -7.24 -8.75
CA ASN A 52 -17.22 -8.57 -8.19
C ASN A 52 -15.85 -9.24 -8.08
N ILE A 53 -15.49 -9.67 -6.89
CA ILE A 53 -14.40 -10.63 -6.73
C ILE A 53 -15.05 -12.00 -6.63
N ASN A 54 -15.02 -12.76 -7.71
CA ASN A 54 -15.20 -14.19 -7.63
C ASN A 54 -13.95 -14.75 -6.95
N SER A 55 -14.02 -14.94 -5.64
CA SER A 55 -12.96 -15.63 -4.95
C SER A 55 -13.01 -17.10 -5.37
N TYR A 56 -12.10 -17.50 -6.23
CA TYR A 56 -11.85 -18.91 -6.58
C TYR A 56 -11.57 -19.79 -5.33
N PHE A 57 -11.39 -19.17 -4.19
CA PHE A 57 -11.04 -19.84 -2.93
C PHE A 57 -12.21 -20.03 -1.97
N LEU A 58 -13.34 -19.38 -2.19
CA LEU A 58 -14.48 -19.48 -1.28
C LEU A 58 -15.72 -19.84 -2.09
N ASN A 59 -16.16 -21.08 -1.96
CA ASN A 59 -17.40 -21.62 -2.53
C ASN A 59 -18.68 -20.95 -2.00
N LYS A 60 -18.66 -19.65 -1.73
CA LYS A 60 -19.80 -18.84 -1.31
C LYS A 60 -19.86 -17.55 -2.09
N GLU A 61 -21.06 -17.21 -2.54
CA GLU A 61 -21.46 -16.02 -3.28
C GLU A 61 -21.25 -14.69 -2.52
N ASN A 62 -20.15 -14.51 -1.83
CA ASN A 62 -19.80 -13.22 -1.25
C ASN A 62 -19.12 -12.35 -2.30
N ILE A 63 -19.94 -11.79 -3.17
CA ILE A 63 -19.60 -10.73 -4.11
C ILE A 63 -19.05 -9.53 -3.31
N ARG A 64 -17.74 -9.51 -3.09
CA ARG A 64 -17.08 -8.34 -2.47
C ARG A 64 -16.77 -7.34 -3.56
N LYS A 65 -17.48 -6.22 -3.53
CA LYS A 65 -17.08 -5.02 -4.27
C LYS A 65 -15.90 -4.40 -3.55
N ILE A 66 -14.82 -4.13 -4.25
CA ILE A 66 -13.69 -3.35 -3.76
C ILE A 66 -13.82 -1.94 -4.30
N ASN A 67 -13.62 -0.96 -3.43
CA ASN A 67 -13.48 0.44 -3.79
C ASN A 67 -12.45 1.05 -2.84
N PHE A 68 -11.23 1.19 -3.32
CA PHE A 68 -10.06 1.37 -2.48
C PHE A 68 -9.15 2.45 -3.05
N ILE A 69 -8.60 3.29 -2.17
CA ILE A 69 -7.59 4.28 -2.50
C ILE A 69 -6.36 4.08 -1.63
N GLU A 70 -5.19 4.10 -2.23
CA GLU A 70 -3.90 4.06 -1.55
C GLU A 70 -3.11 5.33 -1.88
N LEU A 71 -2.61 5.98 -0.85
CA LEU A 71 -1.70 7.11 -0.92
C LEU A 71 -0.36 6.70 -0.30
N LYS A 72 0.74 7.05 -0.96
CA LYS A 72 2.09 6.89 -0.42
C LYS A 72 2.91 8.12 -0.69
N GLU A 73 3.69 8.50 0.29
CA GLU A 73 4.64 9.59 0.20
C GLU A 73 5.98 9.20 0.79
N LEU A 74 7.04 9.63 0.13
CA LEU A 74 8.40 9.67 0.65
C LEU A 74 8.92 11.10 0.46
N PHE A 75 9.18 11.77 1.57
CA PHE A 75 9.63 13.15 1.59
C PHE A 75 10.96 13.27 2.33
N TYR A 76 11.98 13.79 1.66
CA TYR A 76 13.28 14.09 2.26
C TYR A 76 13.30 15.53 2.79
N ILE A 77 13.39 15.67 4.10
CA ILE A 77 13.59 16.96 4.76
C ILE A 77 14.98 17.50 4.43
N ASN A 78 15.95 16.60 4.40
CA ASN A 78 17.34 16.85 4.02
C ASN A 78 17.98 15.54 3.53
N SER A 79 19.29 15.57 3.19
CA SER A 79 20.01 14.41 2.69
C SER A 79 20.09 13.21 3.67
N ARG A 80 19.73 13.39 4.93
CA ARG A 80 19.83 12.37 5.98
C ARG A 80 18.50 12.02 6.63
N THR A 81 17.48 12.84 6.46
CA THR A 81 16.21 12.68 7.15
C THR A 81 15.06 12.61 6.16
N SER A 82 14.27 11.55 6.25
CA SER A 82 13.06 11.38 5.44
C SER A 82 11.84 11.12 6.30
N ILE A 83 10.68 11.49 5.77
CA ILE A 83 9.35 11.12 6.27
C ILE A 83 8.74 10.18 5.24
N GLN A 84 8.11 9.13 5.72
CA GLN A 84 7.35 8.19 4.90
C GLN A 84 5.93 8.10 5.41
N SER A 85 4.97 8.20 4.51
CA SER A 85 3.56 7.99 4.84
C SER A 85 2.90 7.00 3.88
N LYS A 86 1.93 6.27 4.40
CA LYS A 86 1.04 5.41 3.63
C LYS A 86 -0.35 5.45 4.23
N ILE A 87 -1.36 5.61 3.40
CA ILE A 87 -2.77 5.59 3.77
C ILE A 87 -3.49 4.66 2.80
N ASP A 88 -4.18 3.66 3.35
CA ASP A 88 -5.06 2.77 2.60
C ASP A 88 -6.49 2.97 3.10
N TYR A 89 -7.39 3.41 2.24
CA TYR A 89 -8.77 3.74 2.60
C TYR A 89 -9.78 2.98 1.75
N ASP A 90 -10.70 2.29 2.40
CA ASP A 90 -11.84 1.64 1.77
C ASP A 90 -12.99 2.66 1.61
N LEU A 91 -13.18 3.13 0.39
CA LEU A 91 -14.22 4.10 0.06
C LEU A 91 -15.65 3.52 0.17
N LYS A 92 -15.80 2.20 0.01
CA LYS A 92 -17.10 1.55 0.11
C LYS A 92 -17.61 1.49 1.54
N ASN A 93 -16.72 1.12 2.46
CA ASN A 93 -17.07 0.93 3.87
C ASN A 93 -16.69 2.17 4.71
N SER A 94 -16.15 3.21 4.06
CA SER A 94 -15.68 4.45 4.73
C SER A 94 -14.73 4.13 5.88
N ASN A 95 -13.78 3.20 5.65
CA ASN A 95 -12.89 2.69 6.68
C ASN A 95 -11.42 2.88 6.32
N LEU A 96 -10.62 3.30 7.30
CA LEU A 96 -9.18 3.35 7.19
C LEU A 96 -8.61 1.95 7.44
N ASN A 97 -8.04 1.32 6.40
CA ASN A 97 -7.51 -0.03 6.49
C ASN A 97 -6.06 -0.06 6.96
N ASN A 98 -5.28 0.94 6.54
CA ASN A 98 -3.90 1.03 6.94
C ASN A 98 -3.44 2.48 6.97
N PHE A 99 -2.68 2.80 8.00
CA PHE A 99 -2.01 4.09 8.15
C PHE A 99 -0.60 3.83 8.67
N VAL A 100 0.38 4.36 7.99
CA VAL A 100 1.77 4.37 8.41
C VAL A 100 2.30 5.80 8.34
N LEU A 101 2.88 6.27 9.41
CA LEU A 101 3.64 7.51 9.41
C LEU A 101 4.95 7.27 10.14
N GLY A 102 6.05 7.51 9.46
CA GLY A 102 7.36 7.27 10.02
C GLY A 102 8.38 8.33 9.63
N VAL A 103 9.38 8.48 10.47
CA VAL A 103 10.57 9.30 10.25
C VAL A 103 11.80 8.42 10.28
N GLU A 104 12.74 8.67 9.40
CA GLU A 104 13.99 7.94 9.30
C GLU A 104 15.15 8.91 9.18
N TYR A 105 16.19 8.66 9.95
CA TYR A 105 17.48 9.36 9.88
C TYR A 105 18.56 8.37 9.45
N GLU A 106 19.40 8.77 8.52
CA GLU A 106 20.46 7.93 7.97
C GLU A 106 21.76 8.73 7.81
N ASN A 107 22.86 8.13 8.29
CA ASN A 107 24.22 8.60 8.02
C ASN A 107 25.12 7.42 7.60
N PRO A 108 26.41 7.63 7.25
CA PRO A 108 27.27 6.54 6.80
C PRO A 108 27.41 5.34 7.74
N GLY A 109 27.25 5.54 9.06
CA GLY A 109 27.43 4.47 10.06
C GLY A 109 26.14 3.98 10.72
N LEU A 110 25.07 4.76 10.61
CA LEU A 110 23.84 4.53 11.38
C LEU A 110 22.61 4.84 10.57
N LYS A 111 21.59 3.98 10.72
CA LYS A 111 20.23 4.24 10.27
C LYS A 111 19.27 4.00 11.43
N ILE A 112 18.44 4.98 11.74
CA ILE A 112 17.42 4.89 12.80
C ILE A 112 16.10 5.40 12.27
N GLY A 113 15.03 4.72 12.62
CA GLY A 113 13.68 5.12 12.26
C GLY A 113 12.67 4.85 13.35
N ALA A 114 11.59 5.62 13.32
CA ALA A 114 10.44 5.41 14.16
C ALA A 114 9.16 5.55 13.33
N ALA A 115 8.17 4.71 13.59
CA ALA A 115 6.88 4.76 12.90
C ALA A 115 5.72 4.47 13.83
N VAL A 116 4.61 5.15 13.55
CA VAL A 116 3.27 4.79 14.03
C VAL A 116 2.58 4.03 12.92
N ILE A 117 2.01 2.89 13.26
CA ILE A 117 1.32 2.01 12.32
C ILE A 117 -0.06 1.71 12.93
N ASN A 118 -1.09 1.98 12.14
CA ASN A 118 -2.44 1.51 12.41
C ASN A 118 -2.86 0.68 11.21
N SER A 119 -3.11 -0.60 11.40
CA SER A 119 -3.54 -1.50 10.34
C SER A 119 -4.76 -2.29 10.74
N LYS A 120 -5.73 -2.33 9.83
CA LYS A 120 -6.92 -3.16 9.92
C LYS A 120 -6.92 -4.13 8.75
N GLY A 121 -7.36 -5.34 8.96
CA GLY A 121 -7.38 -6.31 7.88
C GLY A 121 -8.17 -7.55 8.25
N LEU A 122 -8.23 -8.47 7.32
CA LEU A 122 -8.81 -9.80 7.54
C LEU A 122 -7.75 -10.72 8.11
N ASP A 123 -8.11 -11.46 9.14
CA ASP A 123 -7.30 -12.58 9.61
C ASP A 123 -7.43 -13.75 8.63
N TRP A 124 -6.53 -13.76 7.64
CA TRP A 124 -6.52 -14.78 6.60
C TRP A 124 -6.35 -16.20 7.13
N PHE A 125 -5.70 -16.37 8.28
CA PHE A 125 -5.56 -17.67 8.90
C PHE A 125 -6.93 -18.22 9.35
N LYS A 126 -7.74 -17.38 9.98
CA LYS A 126 -9.11 -17.75 10.39
C LYS A 126 -10.05 -17.89 9.20
N VAL A 127 -9.88 -17.09 8.17
CA VAL A 127 -10.65 -17.21 6.92
C VAL A 127 -10.40 -18.58 6.29
N ILE A 128 -9.14 -19.01 6.20
CA ILE A 128 -8.77 -20.26 5.52
C ILE A 128 -9.12 -21.49 6.38
N ASN A 129 -8.80 -21.47 7.67
CA ASN A 129 -8.90 -22.66 8.51
C ASN A 129 -10.25 -22.80 9.24
N GLU A 130 -10.89 -21.68 9.56
CA GLU A 130 -12.10 -21.68 10.38
C GLU A 130 -13.34 -21.16 9.65
N ASN A 131 -13.20 -20.69 8.41
CA ASN A 131 -14.27 -20.04 7.63
C ASN A 131 -14.87 -18.80 8.35
N LYS A 132 -14.08 -18.16 9.22
CA LYS A 132 -14.48 -16.96 9.96
C LYS A 132 -13.83 -15.74 9.37
N PHE A 133 -14.65 -14.70 9.16
CA PHE A 133 -14.19 -13.39 8.67
C PHE A 133 -13.99 -12.46 9.86
N ASP A 134 -12.92 -12.69 10.61
CA ASP A 134 -12.55 -11.79 11.70
C ASP A 134 -11.68 -10.66 11.16
N GLU A 135 -12.07 -9.44 11.46
CA GLU A 135 -11.25 -8.26 11.22
C GLU A 135 -10.32 -8.05 12.41
N TYR A 136 -9.06 -7.78 12.13
CA TYR A 136 -8.12 -7.36 13.16
C TYR A 136 -7.81 -5.87 13.04
N SER A 137 -7.60 -5.22 14.17
CA SER A 137 -7.03 -3.87 14.24
C SER A 137 -5.79 -3.91 15.12
N GLN A 138 -4.68 -3.43 14.58
CA GLN A 138 -3.42 -3.35 15.30
C GLN A 138 -2.89 -1.93 15.21
N GLU A 139 -2.70 -1.32 16.39
CA GLU A 139 -1.93 -0.10 16.54
C GLU A 139 -0.57 -0.43 17.14
N SER A 140 0.48 0.10 16.57
CA SER A 140 1.82 -0.13 17.06
C SER A 140 2.73 1.05 16.81
N PHE A 141 3.61 1.28 17.76
CA PHE A 141 4.79 2.12 17.60
C PHE A 141 5.98 1.21 17.32
N ARG A 142 6.76 1.52 16.31
CA ARG A 142 7.93 0.74 15.91
C ARG A 142 9.16 1.61 15.90
N ILE A 143 10.25 1.05 16.39
CA ILE A 143 11.59 1.64 16.28
C ILE A 143 12.44 0.67 15.46
N TYR A 144 13.22 1.23 14.58
CA TYR A 144 14.19 0.53 13.75
C TYR A 144 15.57 1.13 13.99
N PHE A 145 16.55 0.29 14.09
CA PHE A 145 17.94 0.66 14.26
C PHE A 145 18.85 -0.26 13.47
N GLU A 146 19.80 0.32 12.75
CA GLU A 146 20.79 -0.41 11.97
C GLU A 146 22.17 0.26 12.15
N LEU A 147 23.15 -0.53 12.57
CA LEU A 147 24.56 -0.18 12.43
C LEU A 147 25.07 -0.72 11.11
N LYS A 148 25.36 0.16 10.17
CA LYS A 148 25.81 -0.23 8.84
C LYS A 148 27.09 -1.04 8.93
N GLY A 149 27.05 -2.26 8.38
CA GLY A 149 28.15 -3.22 8.44
C GLY A 149 28.15 -4.17 9.66
N LEU A 150 27.30 -3.96 10.66
CA LEU A 150 27.22 -4.82 11.84
C LEU A 150 25.87 -5.55 11.99
N GLY A 151 24.79 -5.00 11.46
CA GLY A 151 23.47 -5.60 11.52
C GLY A 151 22.36 -4.64 11.88
N SER A 152 21.12 -5.15 11.92
CA SER A 152 19.92 -4.37 12.18
C SER A 152 19.08 -4.96 13.30
N LEU A 153 18.38 -4.09 14.03
CA LEU A 153 17.34 -4.42 14.99
C LEU A 153 16.03 -3.77 14.54
N GLY A 154 14.96 -4.55 14.49
CA GLY A 154 13.66 -4.11 13.97
C GLY A 154 13.55 -4.22 12.45
N ARG A 155 12.49 -3.65 11.89
CA ARG A 155 12.22 -3.66 10.43
C ARG A 155 12.29 -2.26 9.89
N PRO A 156 13.02 -2.02 8.78
CA PRO A 156 13.09 -0.71 8.15
C PRO A 156 11.72 -0.22 7.68
N LEU A 157 11.50 1.09 7.72
CA LEU A 157 10.23 1.73 7.39
C LEU A 157 9.72 1.39 6.00
N ASN A 158 10.60 1.27 5.03
CA ASN A 158 10.24 0.91 3.66
C ASN A 158 9.54 -0.45 3.54
N GLN A 159 9.69 -1.35 4.51
CA GLN A 159 8.95 -2.63 4.52
C GLN A 159 7.47 -2.47 4.88
N TYR A 160 7.10 -1.39 5.56
CA TYR A 160 5.70 -1.09 5.88
C TYR A 160 5.00 -0.29 4.78
N THR A 161 5.77 0.45 3.99
CA THR A 161 5.25 1.27 2.90
C THR A 161 5.27 0.55 1.54
N ARG A 162 6.07 -0.52 1.37
CA ARG A 162 6.05 -1.35 0.16
C ARG A 162 4.80 -2.22 0.13
N ASN A 163 4.18 -2.33 -1.02
CA ASN A 163 3.23 -3.41 -1.26
C ASN A 163 3.98 -4.74 -1.20
N LYS A 164 3.41 -5.75 -0.55
CA LYS A 164 3.76 -7.11 -0.88
C LYS A 164 3.34 -7.30 -2.34
N GLU A 165 4.29 -7.28 -3.25
CA GLU A 165 4.05 -7.78 -4.58
C GLU A 165 3.61 -9.24 -4.39
N LEU A 166 2.36 -9.50 -4.73
CA LEU A 166 1.85 -10.87 -4.83
C LEU A 166 2.56 -11.49 -6.03
N ASN A 167 3.64 -12.24 -5.75
CA ASN A 167 4.24 -13.16 -6.70
C ASN A 167 3.27 -14.33 -6.96
#